data_28959735d2605af8386e88e13af3cace
#
_entry.id   28959735d2605af8386e88e13af3cace
#
_cell.length_a   1.000
_cell.length_b   1.000
_cell.length_c   1.000
_cell.angle_alpha   90.00
_cell.angle_beta   90.00
_cell.angle_gamma   90.00
#
_symmetry.space_group_name_H-M   'P 1'
#
loop_
_entity.id
_entity.type
_entity.pdbx_description
1 polymer ?
#
loop_
_entity_poly.entity_id
_entity_poly.type
_entity_poly.pdbx_seq_one_letter_code
_entity_poly.pdbx_strand_id
1 'polypeptide(L)'
;MRLFFTWLFVSERKQIAMIADEKSPARISHRIFATRSLRNVGNGMNEKSLEVLKQYDFEVNRVLRGRGGMILNTDRGVKLFLECVKSDKYYERENDITRRVADSGFLWVDTYVQNSSGEILTPDEDGRRFYVKDWYEGKECNVRDLKDLCRAVQTLAQLHLVLLEVAGEFSGTTEEQNEKDVKAKALSGIEAGGETQLRLMYTRHMKELKLTGNYLKNKKKKSEFEQLAYKNIGSFFSEAEKAVQLLAGPQFQERLSYAKKTGELCHGSYNYHNIIFSNGNTAVTNFDKYKNECQISDLYQFMRKILEKYDWDIQTAYKMMEEYDKIKPVSDTERALLAALFAFPEKFWKVMNYYFNSNKAWIPPKTKEKLEKVVQQNEKRQKFLETLL
;
A
#
# COMPACT_ATOMS: atom_id res chain seq x y z
N MET A 1 40.23 -18.19 13.27
CA MET A 1 39.41 -17.01 13.62
C MET A 1 38.04 -17.21 13.00
N ARG A 2 37.32 -18.17 13.56
CA ARG A 2 35.91 -18.51 13.29
C ARG A 2 35.20 -18.34 14.62
N LEU A 3 34.06 -17.63 14.63
CA LEU A 3 33.05 -17.54 15.67
C LEU A 3 32.56 -16.09 15.72
N PHE A 4 31.36 -15.89 15.23
CA PHE A 4 30.41 -14.81 15.46
C PHE A 4 29.58 -14.58 14.18
N PHE A 5 28.61 -15.45 13.91
CA PHE A 5 27.42 -15.15 13.09
C PHE A 5 26.45 -16.31 13.12
N THR A 6 25.89 -16.58 14.29
CA THR A 6 24.76 -17.50 14.45
C THR A 6 23.86 -17.05 15.58
N TRP A 7 23.18 -15.87 15.35
CA TRP A 7 22.12 -15.45 16.29
C TRP A 7 21.29 -14.34 15.64
N LEU A 8 20.40 -14.66 14.71
CA LEU A 8 19.40 -13.67 14.23
C LEU A 8 18.23 -14.26 13.43
N PHE A 9 17.82 -15.51 13.68
CA PHE A 9 16.63 -16.07 12.99
C PHE A 9 15.81 -17.08 13.81
N VAL A 10 15.68 -16.92 15.13
CA VAL A 10 14.83 -17.80 15.97
C VAL A 10 13.92 -17.02 16.92
N SER A 11 13.50 -15.82 16.61
CA SER A 11 12.70 -14.97 17.53
C SER A 11 11.23 -14.73 17.16
N GLU A 12 10.72 -15.22 16.02
CA GLU A 12 9.33 -14.88 15.63
C GLU A 12 8.27 -15.98 15.86
N ARG A 13 8.60 -17.10 16.51
CA ARG A 13 7.61 -18.20 16.69
C ARG A 13 7.33 -18.62 18.15
N LYS A 14 7.79 -17.89 19.16
CA LYS A 14 7.61 -18.32 20.55
C LYS A 14 6.93 -17.33 21.51
N GLN A 15 6.19 -16.34 21.04
CA GLN A 15 5.48 -15.40 21.93
C GLN A 15 3.94 -15.46 21.89
N ILE A 16 3.35 -16.56 21.44
CA ILE A 16 1.86 -16.73 21.46
C ILE A 16 1.35 -17.64 22.59
N ALA A 17 2.19 -18.12 23.47
CA ALA A 17 1.75 -19.01 24.54
C ALA A 17 2.30 -18.57 25.88
N MET A 18 1.69 -17.55 26.50
CA MET A 18 1.68 -17.34 27.95
C MET A 18 0.83 -16.12 28.30
N ILE A 19 -0.48 -16.29 28.35
CA ILE A 19 -1.39 -15.44 29.12
C ILE A 19 -2.47 -16.38 29.70
N ALA A 20 -2.29 -16.75 30.94
CA ALA A 20 -3.34 -17.04 31.89
C ALA A 20 -2.68 -17.11 33.26
N ASP A 21 -2.79 -16.09 34.09
CA ASP A 21 -3.25 -16.24 35.45
C ASP A 21 -3.65 -14.90 36.08
N GLU A 22 -4.70 -14.98 36.86
CA GLU A 22 -5.43 -13.88 37.46
C GLU A 22 -4.84 -13.43 38.81
N LYS A 23 -5.07 -12.19 39.19
CA LYS A 23 -5.85 -11.65 40.31
C LYS A 23 -5.33 -10.38 40.96
N SER A 24 -6.27 -9.47 41.10
CA SER A 24 -6.51 -8.51 42.21
C SER A 24 -6.12 -7.03 41.98
N PRO A 25 -7.02 -6.07 42.33
CA PRO A 25 -6.91 -4.67 42.03
C PRO A 25 -6.19 -3.88 43.14
N ALA A 26 -5.21 -3.09 42.75
CA ALA A 26 -4.68 -2.04 43.63
C ALA A 26 -4.49 -0.76 42.84
N ARG A 27 -5.09 0.30 43.37
CA ARG A 27 -4.93 1.70 42.94
C ARG A 27 -3.46 2.02 42.74
N ILE A 28 -3.06 2.45 41.53
CA ILE A 28 -1.75 3.05 41.30
C ILE A 28 -1.93 4.27 40.41
N SER A 29 -1.59 5.38 41.01
CA SER A 29 -1.34 6.70 40.40
C SER A 29 -0.32 6.63 39.27
N HIS A 30 -0.60 7.36 38.19
CA HIS A 30 0.33 7.83 37.17
C HIS A 30 1.70 7.13 37.08
N ARG A 31 1.79 6.05 36.32
CA ARG A 31 3.07 5.56 35.80
C ARG A 31 2.87 4.89 34.45
N ILE A 32 3.47 5.47 33.41
CA ILE A 32 3.68 4.81 32.13
C ILE A 32 4.65 3.65 32.39
N PHE A 33 4.16 2.41 32.31
CA PHE A 33 5.02 1.22 32.43
C PHE A 33 5.58 0.86 31.06
N ALA A 34 6.80 1.33 30.78
CA ALA A 34 7.60 0.81 29.69
C ALA A 34 8.14 -0.58 30.08
N THR A 35 7.66 -1.63 29.43
CA THR A 35 8.23 -2.96 29.61
C THR A 35 9.57 -3.11 28.90
N ARG A 36 10.45 -3.90 29.47
CA ARG A 36 11.87 -4.16 29.20
C ARG A 36 12.28 -4.58 27.77
N SER A 37 11.41 -4.44 26.76
CA SER A 37 11.63 -4.89 25.38
C SER A 37 11.98 -3.78 24.36
N LEU A 38 12.36 -2.58 24.82
CA LEU A 38 12.61 -1.43 23.96
C LEU A 38 14.07 -1.32 23.43
N ARG A 39 14.89 -2.35 23.59
CA ARG A 39 16.27 -2.34 23.11
C ARG A 39 16.38 -2.99 21.73
N ASN A 40 16.00 -2.29 20.67
CA ASN A 40 16.56 -2.36 19.31
C ASN A 40 15.70 -1.54 18.36
N VAL A 41 16.11 -0.32 18.12
CA VAL A 41 15.34 0.70 17.43
C VAL A 41 16.03 1.05 16.11
N GLY A 42 15.41 0.64 15.04
CA GLY A 42 15.57 1.30 13.75
C GLY A 42 14.29 2.09 13.48
N ASN A 43 14.36 3.36 13.63
CA ASN A 43 13.46 4.51 13.39
C ASN A 43 13.24 5.28 14.69
N GLY A 44 13.68 6.50 14.74
CA GLY A 44 13.68 7.59 15.69
C GLY A 44 12.76 7.61 16.92
N MET A 45 11.73 6.75 17.03
CA MET A 45 10.83 6.71 18.17
C MET A 45 11.47 6.02 19.37
N ASN A 46 11.68 6.76 20.44
CA ASN A 46 12.25 6.33 21.72
C ASN A 46 11.23 6.54 22.86
N GLU A 47 11.65 6.26 24.11
CA GLU A 47 10.81 6.48 25.31
C GLU A 47 10.36 7.94 25.45
N LYS A 48 11.19 8.91 25.05
CA LYS A 48 10.84 10.34 25.05
C LYS A 48 9.65 10.64 24.13
N SER A 49 9.54 9.95 22.97
CA SER A 49 8.41 10.14 22.08
C SER A 49 7.07 9.73 22.69
N LEU A 50 7.08 8.83 23.70
CA LEU A 50 5.86 8.43 24.40
C LEU A 50 5.32 9.50 25.33
N GLU A 51 6.13 10.50 25.74
CA GLU A 51 5.66 11.64 26.52
C GLU A 51 4.58 12.45 25.80
N VAL A 52 4.61 12.45 24.46
CA VAL A 52 3.59 13.07 23.60
C VAL A 52 2.19 12.51 23.91
N LEU A 53 2.10 11.23 24.32
CA LEU A 53 0.81 10.56 24.60
C LEU A 53 0.10 11.14 25.82
N LYS A 54 0.78 11.90 26.68
CA LYS A 54 0.16 12.63 27.80
C LYS A 54 -0.77 13.75 27.35
N GLN A 55 -0.68 14.15 26.08
CA GLN A 55 -1.53 15.20 25.47
C GLN A 55 -2.84 14.61 24.92
N TYR A 56 -3.08 13.31 25.06
CA TYR A 56 -4.32 12.65 24.62
C TYR A 56 -5.17 12.23 25.81
N ASP A 57 -6.48 12.17 25.58
CA ASP A 57 -7.48 11.80 26.57
C ASP A 57 -7.74 10.28 26.59
N PHE A 58 -6.67 9.51 26.83
CA PHE A 58 -6.72 8.06 27.05
C PHE A 58 -5.51 7.59 27.89
N GLU A 59 -5.68 6.48 28.59
CA GLU A 59 -4.60 5.84 29.34
C GLU A 59 -3.98 4.68 28.56
N VAL A 60 -2.63 4.66 28.48
CA VAL A 60 -1.90 3.60 27.79
C VAL A 60 -1.57 2.46 28.76
N ASN A 61 -2.19 1.30 28.55
CA ASN A 61 -1.96 0.09 29.35
C ASN A 61 -0.76 -0.72 28.86
N ARG A 62 -0.55 -0.76 27.50
CA ARG A 62 0.51 -1.54 26.89
C ARG A 62 0.95 -0.93 25.57
N VAL A 63 2.27 -1.00 25.32
CA VAL A 63 2.88 -0.55 24.06
C VAL A 63 3.55 -1.73 23.37
N LEU A 64 3.26 -1.93 22.08
CA LEU A 64 3.86 -2.95 21.23
C LEU A 64 4.40 -2.28 19.96
N ARG A 65 5.51 -2.76 19.41
CA ARG A 65 6.00 -2.33 18.11
C ARG A 65 5.27 -3.04 16.99
N GLY A 66 4.85 -2.29 16.00
CA GLY A 66 4.18 -2.84 14.83
C GLY A 66 3.79 -1.77 13.83
N ARG A 67 3.57 -2.17 12.60
CA ARG A 67 3.01 -1.30 11.55
C ARG A 67 3.81 -0.02 11.26
N GLY A 68 5.12 -0.07 11.46
CA GLY A 68 5.99 1.10 11.26
C GLY A 68 6.00 2.11 12.41
N GLY A 69 5.24 1.84 13.49
CA GLY A 69 5.08 2.68 14.66
C GLY A 69 4.91 1.86 15.95
N MET A 70 4.09 2.37 16.85
CA MET A 70 3.74 1.72 18.11
C MET A 70 2.24 1.46 18.18
N ILE A 71 1.86 0.21 18.46
CA ILE A 71 0.48 -0.18 18.75
C ILE A 71 0.27 0.00 20.25
N LEU A 72 -0.72 0.78 20.62
CA LEU A 72 -1.08 1.13 21.96
C LEU A 72 -2.37 0.43 22.36
N ASN A 73 -2.35 -0.36 23.42
CA ASN A 73 -3.58 -0.80 24.07
C ASN A 73 -3.95 0.24 25.11
N THR A 74 -5.11 0.85 24.94
CA THR A 74 -5.60 1.93 25.80
C THR A 74 -6.94 1.56 26.45
N ASP A 75 -7.39 2.34 27.42
CA ASP A 75 -8.74 2.27 28.01
C ASP A 75 -9.83 2.61 26.99
N ARG A 76 -9.47 3.28 25.87
CA ARG A 76 -10.37 3.64 24.75
C ARG A 76 -10.08 2.82 23.47
N GLY A 77 -9.70 1.55 23.63
CA GLY A 77 -9.42 0.64 22.53
C GLY A 77 -7.97 0.70 22.03
N VAL A 78 -7.72 0.03 20.92
CA VAL A 78 -6.39 -0.05 20.34
C VAL A 78 -6.12 1.17 19.45
N LYS A 79 -4.92 1.72 19.55
CA LYS A 79 -4.47 2.88 18.77
C LYS A 79 -3.14 2.57 18.08
N LEU A 80 -2.85 3.31 17.01
CA LEU A 80 -1.56 3.28 16.33
C LEU A 80 -0.91 4.66 16.45
N PHE A 81 0.30 4.71 17.03
CA PHE A 81 1.09 5.92 17.22
C PHE A 81 2.25 5.96 16.23
N LEU A 82 2.37 7.05 15.48
CA LEU A 82 3.32 7.21 14.38
C LEU A 82 3.98 8.59 14.40
N GLU A 83 5.20 8.67 13.89
CA GLU A 83 5.91 9.92 13.63
C GLU A 83 5.53 10.48 12.25
N CYS A 84 5.38 11.82 12.15
CA CYS A 84 5.08 12.50 10.90
C CYS A 84 6.32 12.55 10.01
N VAL A 85 6.16 12.09 8.75
CA VAL A 85 7.22 12.12 7.72
C VAL A 85 6.82 12.92 6.48
N LYS A 86 5.60 13.45 6.46
CA LYS A 86 5.04 14.25 5.37
C LYS A 86 4.64 15.65 5.88
N SER A 87 4.13 16.50 5.00
CA SER A 87 3.63 17.82 5.38
C SER A 87 2.30 17.72 6.13
N ASP A 88 1.98 18.72 6.95
CA ASP A 88 0.73 18.82 7.71
C ASP A 88 -0.50 18.75 6.81
N LYS A 89 -0.49 19.50 5.72
CA LYS A 89 -1.55 19.46 4.71
C LYS A 89 -1.86 18.06 4.19
N TYR A 90 -0.86 17.19 4.16
CA TYR A 90 -1.06 15.80 3.75
C TYR A 90 -1.88 15.03 4.79
N TYR A 91 -1.55 15.18 6.07
CA TYR A 91 -2.26 14.53 7.18
C TYR A 91 -3.66 15.11 7.38
N GLU A 92 -3.81 16.42 7.26
CA GLU A 92 -5.11 17.09 7.29
C GLU A 92 -6.04 16.55 6.20
N ARG A 93 -5.53 16.42 4.97
CA ARG A 93 -6.30 15.85 3.86
C ARG A 93 -6.63 14.38 4.06
N GLU A 94 -5.68 13.57 4.57
CA GLU A 94 -5.93 12.15 4.90
C GLU A 94 -7.00 12.04 5.99
N ASN A 95 -6.90 12.85 7.04
CA ASN A 95 -7.92 12.92 8.11
C ASN A 95 -9.30 13.28 7.56
N ASP A 96 -9.40 14.30 6.71
CA ASP A 96 -10.66 14.70 6.11
C ASP A 96 -11.27 13.56 5.26
N ILE A 97 -10.47 12.86 4.47
CA ILE A 97 -10.92 11.70 3.70
C ILE A 97 -11.41 10.57 4.64
N THR A 98 -10.60 10.14 5.61
CA THR A 98 -10.95 9.02 6.48
C THR A 98 -12.15 9.32 7.37
N ARG A 99 -12.29 10.56 7.84
CA ARG A 99 -13.45 11.01 8.60
C ARG A 99 -14.73 10.96 7.76
N ARG A 100 -14.72 11.49 6.53
CA ARG A 100 -15.87 11.45 5.62
C ARG A 100 -16.24 10.01 5.24
N VAL A 101 -15.24 9.14 5.02
CA VAL A 101 -15.47 7.70 4.81
C VAL A 101 -16.15 7.08 6.02
N ALA A 102 -15.73 7.40 7.25
CA ALA A 102 -16.38 6.92 8.46
C ALA A 102 -17.81 7.47 8.60
N ASP A 103 -18.01 8.77 8.36
CA ASP A 103 -19.30 9.46 8.45
C ASP A 103 -20.33 8.94 7.43
N SER A 104 -19.89 8.45 6.26
CA SER A 104 -20.76 7.84 5.24
C SER A 104 -21.28 6.44 5.60
N GLY A 105 -20.92 5.92 6.78
CA GLY A 105 -21.32 4.59 7.26
C GLY A 105 -20.28 3.49 7.02
N PHE A 106 -19.16 3.77 6.36
CA PHE A 106 -18.01 2.86 6.30
C PHE A 106 -17.15 3.03 7.55
N LEU A 107 -17.67 2.57 8.69
CA LEU A 107 -17.17 2.94 10.03
C LEU A 107 -15.79 2.39 10.40
N TRP A 108 -15.33 1.34 9.73
CA TRP A 108 -14.11 0.61 10.11
C TRP A 108 -12.90 1.05 9.28
N VAL A 109 -12.50 2.33 9.49
CA VAL A 109 -11.29 2.92 8.93
C VAL A 109 -10.42 3.54 10.03
N ASP A 110 -9.12 3.64 9.81
CA ASP A 110 -8.16 4.18 10.78
C ASP A 110 -8.22 5.72 10.83
N THR A 111 -9.24 6.25 11.51
CA THR A 111 -9.42 7.71 11.74
C THR A 111 -8.36 8.26 12.69
N TYR A 112 -8.07 9.55 12.55
CA TYR A 112 -7.15 10.25 13.47
C TYR A 112 -7.83 10.52 14.80
N VAL A 113 -7.07 10.37 15.89
CA VAL A 113 -7.47 10.73 17.25
C VAL A 113 -6.93 12.14 17.53
N GLN A 114 -7.81 13.06 17.90
CA GLN A 114 -7.41 14.39 18.32
C GLN A 114 -6.79 14.37 19.71
N ASN A 115 -5.80 15.23 19.92
CA ASN A 115 -5.24 15.49 21.25
C ASN A 115 -6.19 16.40 22.07
N SER A 116 -5.84 16.68 23.32
CA SER A 116 -6.65 17.51 24.23
C SER A 116 -6.86 18.97 23.75
N SER A 117 -6.08 19.41 22.77
CA SER A 117 -6.24 20.72 22.12
C SER A 117 -7.09 20.65 20.84
N GLY A 118 -7.58 19.48 20.45
CA GLY A 118 -8.37 19.26 19.23
C GLY A 118 -7.53 19.09 17.96
N GLU A 119 -6.22 18.97 18.08
CA GLU A 119 -5.31 18.84 16.95
C GLU A 119 -5.03 17.35 16.62
N ILE A 120 -4.86 17.03 15.34
CA ILE A 120 -4.51 15.68 14.87
C ILE A 120 -3.00 15.40 14.89
N LEU A 121 -2.19 16.45 14.91
CA LEU A 121 -0.74 16.37 14.95
C LEU A 121 -0.23 16.95 16.27
N THR A 122 0.61 16.23 16.97
CA THR A 122 1.09 16.60 18.30
C THR A 122 2.61 16.70 18.30
N PRO A 123 3.19 17.87 18.59
CA PRO A 123 4.63 18.03 18.68
C PRO A 123 5.19 17.47 20.00
N ASP A 124 6.43 16.98 19.97
CA ASP A 124 7.24 16.77 21.17
C ASP A 124 8.04 18.03 21.53
N GLU A 125 8.81 17.95 22.63
CA GLU A 125 9.70 19.05 23.10
C GLU A 125 10.79 19.42 22.08
N ASP A 126 11.18 18.48 21.23
CA ASP A 126 12.20 18.67 20.19
C ASP A 126 11.60 19.18 18.85
N GLY A 127 10.28 19.42 18.80
CA GLY A 127 9.56 19.89 17.61
C GLY A 127 9.27 18.80 16.57
N ARG A 128 9.54 17.53 16.87
CA ARG A 128 9.08 16.39 16.04
C ARG A 128 7.59 16.21 16.22
N ARG A 129 6.89 15.85 15.17
CA ARG A 129 5.44 15.72 15.20
C ARG A 129 5.01 14.27 15.07
N PHE A 130 3.95 13.95 15.80
CA PHE A 130 3.38 12.63 15.90
C PHE A 130 1.87 12.69 15.71
N TYR A 131 1.28 11.55 15.42
CA TYR A 131 -0.17 11.39 15.35
C TYR A 131 -0.59 10.03 15.88
N VAL A 132 -1.83 9.96 16.32
CA VAL A 132 -2.50 8.74 16.79
C VAL A 132 -3.67 8.45 15.87
N LYS A 133 -3.83 7.19 15.50
CA LYS A 133 -5.01 6.70 14.77
C LYS A 133 -5.72 5.61 15.52
N ASP A 134 -7.01 5.48 15.29
CA ASP A 134 -7.74 4.28 15.67
C ASP A 134 -7.15 3.05 15.01
N TRP A 135 -7.09 1.95 15.75
CA TRP A 135 -6.60 0.68 15.24
C TRP A 135 -7.53 -0.45 15.60
N TYR A 136 -7.44 -1.56 14.89
CA TYR A 136 -8.38 -2.66 15.02
C TYR A 136 -7.67 -3.95 15.38
N GLU A 137 -8.24 -4.65 16.36
CA GLU A 137 -7.87 -6.04 16.66
C GLU A 137 -8.58 -6.98 15.69
N GLY A 138 -7.88 -7.99 15.21
CA GLY A 138 -8.43 -8.95 14.29
C GLY A 138 -7.38 -9.71 13.50
N LYS A 139 -7.84 -10.45 12.51
CA LYS A 139 -6.98 -11.22 11.61
C LYS A 139 -6.80 -10.46 10.29
N GLU A 140 -5.56 -10.34 9.83
CA GLU A 140 -5.31 -9.88 8.46
C GLU A 140 -5.99 -10.82 7.46
N CYS A 141 -6.39 -10.26 6.32
CA CYS A 141 -6.95 -11.04 5.21
C CYS A 141 -6.00 -12.21 4.85
N ASN A 142 -6.51 -13.42 5.02
CA ASN A 142 -5.76 -14.63 4.67
C ASN A 142 -5.81 -14.85 3.17
N VAL A 143 -4.72 -14.53 2.52
CA VAL A 143 -4.60 -14.69 1.06
C VAL A 143 -4.76 -16.14 0.57
N ARG A 144 -4.76 -17.15 1.45
CA ARG A 144 -4.99 -18.57 1.12
C ARG A 144 -6.45 -18.99 1.23
N ASP A 145 -7.30 -18.10 1.72
CA ASP A 145 -8.73 -18.36 1.87
C ASP A 145 -9.52 -17.56 0.83
N LEU A 146 -10.16 -18.26 -0.09
CA LEU A 146 -10.97 -17.62 -1.14
C LEU A 146 -12.11 -16.79 -0.56
N LYS A 147 -12.67 -17.19 0.60
CA LYS A 147 -13.73 -16.42 1.28
C LYS A 147 -13.20 -15.08 1.76
N ASP A 148 -11.99 -15.05 2.33
CA ASP A 148 -11.33 -13.82 2.74
C ASP A 148 -11.02 -12.93 1.54
N LEU A 149 -10.57 -13.51 0.42
CA LEU A 149 -10.32 -12.76 -0.82
C LEU A 149 -11.60 -12.15 -1.40
N CYS A 150 -12.69 -12.93 -1.47
CA CYS A 150 -13.99 -12.44 -1.91
C CYS A 150 -14.48 -11.29 -1.02
N ARG A 151 -14.43 -11.48 0.29
CA ARG A 151 -14.80 -10.43 1.25
C ARG A 151 -13.93 -9.17 1.09
N ALA A 152 -12.63 -9.33 0.86
CA ALA A 152 -11.73 -8.21 0.65
C ALA A 152 -12.08 -7.41 -0.61
N VAL A 153 -12.38 -8.05 -1.73
CA VAL A 153 -12.75 -7.32 -2.97
C VAL A 153 -14.15 -6.71 -2.89
N GLN A 154 -15.09 -7.36 -2.18
CA GLN A 154 -16.41 -6.78 -1.87
C GLN A 154 -16.25 -5.51 -1.03
N THR A 155 -15.40 -5.56 0.01
CA THR A 155 -15.07 -4.40 0.85
C THR A 155 -14.42 -3.28 0.03
N LEU A 156 -13.52 -3.62 -0.91
CA LEU A 156 -12.91 -2.64 -1.82
C LEU A 156 -13.96 -1.96 -2.71
N ALA A 157 -14.90 -2.74 -3.27
CA ALA A 157 -15.96 -2.20 -4.11
C ALA A 157 -16.87 -1.23 -3.32
N GLN A 158 -17.24 -1.60 -2.09
CA GLN A 158 -17.99 -0.72 -1.19
C GLN A 158 -17.22 0.56 -0.84
N LEU A 159 -15.93 0.42 -0.49
CA LEU A 159 -15.07 1.57 -0.22
C LEU A 159 -14.97 2.51 -1.43
N HIS A 160 -14.86 1.95 -2.64
CA HIS A 160 -14.79 2.74 -3.86
C HIS A 160 -16.06 3.54 -4.13
N LEU A 161 -17.25 2.99 -3.82
CA LEU A 161 -18.50 3.74 -3.93
C LEU A 161 -18.50 4.93 -2.98
N VAL A 162 -18.13 4.72 -1.71
CA VAL A 162 -18.02 5.79 -0.71
C VAL A 162 -16.97 6.84 -1.12
N LEU A 163 -15.81 6.41 -1.62
CA LEU A 163 -14.76 7.32 -2.08
C LEU A 163 -15.17 8.16 -3.29
N LEU A 164 -16.12 7.71 -4.12
CA LEU A 164 -16.71 8.53 -5.20
C LEU A 164 -17.58 9.66 -4.63
N GLU A 165 -18.38 9.36 -3.62
CA GLU A 165 -19.20 10.36 -2.93
C GLU A 165 -18.32 11.42 -2.25
N VAL A 166 -17.32 10.97 -1.49
CA VAL A 166 -16.33 11.86 -0.84
C VAL A 166 -15.61 12.73 -1.85
N ALA A 167 -15.21 12.18 -3.02
CA ALA A 167 -14.56 12.93 -4.09
C ALA A 167 -15.48 14.02 -4.68
N GLY A 168 -16.77 13.71 -4.86
CA GLY A 168 -17.77 14.65 -5.35
C GLY A 168 -17.94 15.87 -4.44
N GLU A 169 -17.95 15.67 -3.13
CA GLU A 169 -18.01 16.76 -2.15
C GLU A 169 -16.79 17.69 -2.21
N PHE A 170 -15.59 17.14 -2.41
CA PHE A 170 -14.38 17.93 -2.61
C PHE A 170 -14.39 18.75 -3.90
N SER A 171 -15.00 18.24 -4.95
CA SER A 171 -15.10 18.95 -6.23
C SER A 171 -16.05 20.15 -6.16
N GLY A 172 -17.12 20.05 -5.36
CA GLY A 172 -18.09 21.16 -5.15
C GLY A 172 -17.53 22.34 -4.33
N THR A 173 -16.49 22.12 -3.52
CA THR A 173 -15.89 23.17 -2.68
C THR A 173 -14.70 23.89 -3.34
N THR A 174 -14.24 23.43 -4.51
CA THR A 174 -12.97 23.87 -5.13
C THR A 174 -13.13 24.77 -6.33
N GLU A 175 -14.34 25.16 -6.74
CA GLU A 175 -14.49 26.06 -7.92
C GLU A 175 -13.85 27.45 -7.71
N GLU A 176 -13.87 28.00 -6.49
CA GLU A 176 -13.24 29.31 -6.22
C GLU A 176 -11.71 29.25 -5.94
N GLN A 177 -11.16 28.11 -5.50
CA GLN A 177 -9.72 27.98 -5.24
C GLN A 177 -8.93 27.47 -6.43
N ASN A 178 -9.57 26.76 -7.38
CA ASN A 178 -8.92 26.18 -8.54
C ASN A 178 -8.43 27.19 -9.58
N GLU A 179 -9.03 28.39 -9.70
CA GLU A 179 -8.54 29.38 -10.67
C GLU A 179 -7.16 29.94 -10.30
N LYS A 180 -6.84 30.08 -9.03
CA LYS A 180 -5.53 30.57 -8.57
C LYS A 180 -4.46 29.47 -8.63
N ASP A 181 -4.80 28.25 -8.26
CA ASP A 181 -3.88 27.10 -8.30
C ASP A 181 -3.64 26.57 -9.71
N VAL A 182 -4.61 26.65 -10.61
CA VAL A 182 -4.45 26.30 -12.04
C VAL A 182 -3.52 27.31 -12.72
N LYS A 183 -3.59 28.62 -12.40
CA LYS A 183 -2.63 29.60 -12.90
C LYS A 183 -1.22 29.41 -12.33
N ALA A 184 -1.08 29.04 -11.05
CA ALA A 184 0.22 28.76 -10.46
C ALA A 184 0.86 27.46 -10.99
N LYS A 185 0.06 26.41 -11.28
CA LYS A 185 0.53 25.15 -11.89
C LYS A 185 0.76 25.26 -13.40
N ALA A 186 0.08 26.15 -14.09
CA ALA A 186 0.36 26.45 -15.50
C ALA A 186 1.72 27.15 -15.69
N LEU A 187 2.22 27.86 -14.67
CA LEU A 187 3.56 28.46 -14.67
C LEU A 187 4.68 27.49 -14.28
N SER A 188 4.37 26.31 -13.71
CA SER A 188 5.35 25.29 -13.30
C SER A 188 5.49 24.12 -14.29
N GLY A 189 5.37 24.38 -15.59
CA GLY A 189 5.77 23.42 -16.62
C GLY A 189 5.00 22.10 -16.62
N ILE A 190 3.66 22.15 -16.67
CA ILE A 190 2.88 20.99 -17.09
C ILE A 190 3.09 20.86 -18.59
N GLU A 191 3.87 19.86 -18.99
CA GLU A 191 4.11 19.51 -20.36
C GLU A 191 2.80 19.41 -21.14
N ALA A 192 2.74 20.18 -22.22
CA ALA A 192 1.70 20.11 -23.24
C ALA A 192 1.82 18.77 -23.98
N GLY A 193 1.10 17.78 -23.49
CA GLY A 193 1.05 16.45 -24.07
C GLY A 193 0.38 15.49 -23.10
N GLY A 194 -0.94 15.49 -23.05
CA GLY A 194 -1.91 14.73 -22.25
C GLY A 194 -1.59 13.32 -21.74
N GLU A 195 -0.35 13.03 -21.38
CA GLU A 195 0.02 11.73 -20.84
C GLU A 195 -0.34 11.62 -19.37
N THR A 196 -1.07 10.57 -19.01
CA THR A 196 -1.42 10.29 -17.63
C THR A 196 -0.18 9.84 -16.84
N GLN A 197 -0.13 10.15 -15.53
CA GLN A 197 0.98 9.74 -14.66
C GLN A 197 1.22 8.22 -14.67
N LEU A 198 0.15 7.43 -14.80
CA LEU A 198 0.22 5.98 -14.89
C LEU A 198 1.01 5.52 -16.12
N ARG A 199 0.71 6.08 -17.30
CA ARG A 199 1.43 5.77 -18.54
C ARG A 199 2.88 6.22 -18.47
N LEU A 200 3.14 7.43 -17.95
CA LEU A 200 4.50 7.93 -17.74
C LEU A 200 5.32 7.01 -16.84
N MET A 201 4.72 6.51 -15.76
CA MET A 201 5.37 5.57 -14.85
C MET A 201 5.76 4.28 -15.59
N TYR A 202 4.85 3.65 -16.33
CA TYR A 202 5.15 2.41 -17.06
C TYR A 202 6.11 2.64 -18.22
N THR A 203 6.06 3.78 -18.91
CA THR A 203 7.04 4.18 -19.91
C THR A 203 8.45 4.28 -19.31
N ARG A 204 8.56 4.86 -18.12
CA ARG A 204 9.83 4.91 -17.37
C ARG A 204 10.34 3.51 -17.02
N HIS A 205 9.49 2.65 -16.44
CA HIS A 205 9.85 1.28 -16.09
C HIS A 205 10.29 0.46 -17.31
N MET A 206 9.62 0.64 -18.45
CA MET A 206 10.00 0.02 -19.71
C MET A 206 11.39 0.51 -20.19
N LYS A 207 11.67 1.82 -20.11
CA LYS A 207 13.00 2.36 -20.43
C LYS A 207 14.10 1.80 -19.51
N GLU A 208 13.81 1.64 -18.23
CA GLU A 208 14.72 1.01 -17.26
C GLU A 208 15.03 -0.44 -17.63
N LEU A 209 14.03 -1.22 -18.06
CA LEU A 209 14.25 -2.58 -18.60
C LEU A 209 15.14 -2.57 -19.84
N LYS A 210 14.93 -1.63 -20.77
CA LYS A 210 15.76 -1.47 -21.97
C LYS A 210 17.21 -1.19 -21.62
N LEU A 211 17.45 -0.25 -20.69
CA LEU A 211 18.80 0.10 -20.24
C LEU A 211 19.48 -1.10 -19.56
N THR A 212 18.75 -1.83 -18.73
CA THR A 212 19.25 -3.06 -18.08
C THR A 212 19.60 -4.12 -19.11
N GLY A 213 18.79 -4.31 -20.14
CA GLY A 213 19.06 -5.25 -21.25
C GLY A 213 20.33 -4.89 -22.00
N ASN A 214 20.53 -3.62 -22.33
CA ASN A 214 21.74 -3.11 -22.99
C ASN A 214 22.98 -3.31 -22.10
N TYR A 215 22.89 -3.02 -20.82
CA TYR A 215 23.96 -3.28 -19.86
C TYR A 215 24.36 -4.77 -19.84
N LEU A 216 23.36 -5.64 -19.70
CA LEU A 216 23.58 -7.09 -19.66
C LEU A 216 24.19 -7.61 -20.98
N LYS A 217 23.76 -7.09 -22.13
CA LYS A 217 24.33 -7.47 -23.43
C LYS A 217 25.83 -7.19 -23.49
N ASN A 218 26.28 -6.07 -22.97
CA ASN A 218 27.69 -5.63 -23.05
C ASN A 218 28.58 -6.19 -21.94
N LYS A 219 27.99 -6.73 -20.86
CA LYS A 219 28.77 -7.26 -19.73
C LYS A 219 29.39 -8.63 -20.08
N LYS A 220 30.74 -8.71 -20.03
CA LYS A 220 31.49 -9.93 -20.40
C LYS A 220 31.25 -11.10 -19.42
N LYS A 221 31.42 -10.85 -18.12
CA LYS A 221 31.19 -11.88 -17.07
C LYS A 221 29.88 -11.57 -16.35
N LYS A 222 28.93 -12.47 -16.43
CA LYS A 222 27.60 -12.37 -15.81
C LYS A 222 27.50 -13.35 -14.64
N SER A 223 26.93 -12.88 -13.52
CA SER A 223 26.52 -13.78 -12.43
C SER A 223 25.37 -14.68 -12.89
N GLU A 224 25.04 -15.72 -12.12
CA GLU A 224 23.92 -16.62 -12.43
C GLU A 224 22.57 -15.85 -12.55
N PHE A 225 22.35 -14.88 -11.66
CA PHE A 225 21.18 -14.00 -11.76
C PHE A 225 21.16 -13.23 -13.09
N GLU A 226 22.30 -12.65 -13.46
CA GLU A 226 22.43 -11.85 -14.67
C GLU A 226 22.33 -12.70 -15.95
N GLN A 227 22.78 -13.95 -15.92
CA GLN A 227 22.58 -14.89 -17.04
C GLN A 227 21.10 -15.21 -17.23
N LEU A 228 20.38 -15.50 -16.14
CA LEU A 228 18.95 -15.77 -16.17
C LEU A 228 18.17 -14.53 -16.62
N ALA A 229 18.52 -13.35 -16.09
CA ALA A 229 17.94 -12.08 -16.48
C ALA A 229 18.15 -11.79 -17.97
N TYR A 230 19.37 -11.94 -18.48
CA TYR A 230 19.72 -11.72 -19.89
C TYR A 230 18.94 -12.64 -20.84
N LYS A 231 18.77 -13.90 -20.45
CA LYS A 231 18.01 -14.89 -21.25
C LYS A 231 16.54 -14.47 -21.43
N ASN A 232 15.94 -13.79 -20.45
CA ASN A 232 14.52 -13.53 -20.40
C ASN A 232 14.13 -12.06 -20.64
N ILE A 233 15.04 -11.10 -20.45
CA ILE A 233 14.70 -9.67 -20.48
C ILE A 233 14.10 -9.20 -21.79
N GLY A 234 14.47 -9.82 -22.91
CA GLY A 234 13.91 -9.48 -24.23
C GLY A 234 12.42 -9.73 -24.33
N SER A 235 11.97 -10.91 -23.86
CA SER A 235 10.54 -11.24 -23.82
C SER A 235 9.76 -10.29 -22.92
N PHE A 236 10.22 -10.10 -21.68
CA PHE A 236 9.56 -9.18 -20.74
C PHE A 236 9.59 -7.72 -21.18
N PHE A 237 10.63 -7.29 -21.90
CA PHE A 237 10.65 -5.95 -22.51
C PHE A 237 9.59 -5.81 -23.60
N SER A 238 9.43 -6.81 -24.48
CA SER A 238 8.38 -6.81 -25.49
C SER A 238 6.98 -6.75 -24.89
N GLU A 239 6.74 -7.46 -23.76
CA GLU A 239 5.49 -7.40 -23.01
C GLU A 239 5.26 -6.00 -22.40
N ALA A 240 6.30 -5.39 -21.82
CA ALA A 240 6.22 -4.04 -21.29
C ALA A 240 5.92 -3.01 -22.39
N GLU A 241 6.52 -3.17 -23.56
CA GLU A 241 6.29 -2.31 -24.72
C GLU A 241 4.82 -2.40 -25.19
N LYS A 242 4.28 -3.63 -25.34
CA LYS A 242 2.87 -3.84 -25.68
C LYS A 242 1.93 -3.22 -24.64
N ALA A 243 2.21 -3.39 -23.35
CA ALA A 243 1.40 -2.80 -22.28
C ALA A 243 1.39 -1.26 -22.33
N VAL A 244 2.56 -0.64 -22.57
CA VAL A 244 2.66 0.83 -22.72
C VAL A 244 1.92 1.32 -23.96
N GLN A 245 1.96 0.56 -25.06
CA GLN A 245 1.20 0.85 -26.28
C GLN A 245 -0.31 0.76 -26.05
N LEU A 246 -0.78 -0.30 -25.36
CA LEU A 246 -2.19 -0.43 -24.97
C LEU A 246 -2.64 0.76 -24.14
N LEU A 247 -1.87 1.14 -23.11
CA LEU A 247 -2.18 2.29 -22.25
C LEU A 247 -2.17 3.64 -23.00
N ALA A 248 -1.61 3.71 -24.20
CA ALA A 248 -1.69 4.88 -25.06
C ALA A 248 -3.04 5.03 -25.77
N GLY A 249 -3.91 4.02 -25.74
CA GLY A 249 -5.23 4.04 -26.36
C GLY A 249 -6.07 5.24 -25.91
N PRO A 250 -6.78 5.94 -26.83
CA PRO A 250 -7.54 7.14 -26.51
C PRO A 250 -8.55 6.91 -25.38
N GLN A 251 -9.25 5.78 -25.39
CA GLN A 251 -10.24 5.41 -24.38
C GLN A 251 -9.66 5.33 -22.96
N PHE A 252 -8.41 4.88 -22.84
CA PHE A 252 -7.74 4.81 -21.53
C PHE A 252 -7.27 6.19 -21.06
N GLN A 253 -6.75 7.00 -22.00
CA GLN A 253 -6.36 8.37 -21.71
C GLN A 253 -7.57 9.21 -21.26
N GLU A 254 -8.71 9.04 -21.93
CA GLU A 254 -9.96 9.70 -21.57
C GLU A 254 -10.44 9.25 -20.18
N ARG A 255 -10.51 7.93 -19.90
CA ARG A 255 -10.93 7.40 -18.57
C ARG A 255 -10.02 7.88 -17.44
N LEU A 256 -8.71 7.85 -17.65
CA LEU A 256 -7.73 8.30 -16.66
C LEU A 256 -7.77 9.82 -16.45
N SER A 257 -7.99 10.58 -17.53
CA SER A 257 -8.17 12.03 -17.46
C SER A 257 -9.47 12.41 -16.75
N TYR A 258 -10.55 11.66 -16.99
CA TYR A 258 -11.82 11.81 -16.29
C TYR A 258 -11.65 11.58 -14.78
N ALA A 259 -11.01 10.48 -14.37
CA ALA A 259 -10.73 10.19 -12.97
C ALA A 259 -9.95 11.33 -12.28
N LYS A 260 -8.97 11.90 -12.96
CA LYS A 260 -8.19 13.05 -12.46
C LYS A 260 -9.05 14.31 -12.34
N LYS A 261 -9.88 14.60 -13.36
CA LYS A 261 -10.75 15.79 -13.42
C LYS A 261 -11.83 15.73 -12.32
N THR A 262 -12.43 14.57 -12.11
CA THR A 262 -13.46 14.37 -11.07
C THR A 262 -12.89 14.20 -9.68
N GLY A 263 -11.57 14.14 -9.54
CA GLY A 263 -10.93 13.90 -8.25
C GLY A 263 -11.15 12.49 -7.72
N GLU A 264 -11.47 11.51 -8.59
CA GLU A 264 -11.71 10.11 -8.19
C GLU A 264 -10.62 9.62 -7.23
N LEU A 265 -11.04 9.13 -6.06
CA LEU A 265 -10.13 8.76 -4.97
C LEU A 265 -9.89 7.25 -4.94
N CYS A 266 -8.61 6.90 -4.76
CA CYS A 266 -8.13 5.56 -4.48
C CYS A 266 -7.56 5.48 -3.06
N HIS A 267 -7.63 4.32 -2.43
CA HIS A 267 -6.90 4.01 -1.22
C HIS A 267 -5.37 4.04 -1.44
N GLY A 268 -4.89 3.61 -2.62
CA GLY A 268 -3.49 3.66 -3.06
C GLY A 268 -2.57 2.63 -2.40
N SER A 269 -3.02 1.99 -1.32
CA SER A 269 -2.28 0.95 -0.58
C SER A 269 -3.15 -0.25 -0.21
N TYR A 270 -4.25 -0.50 -0.95
CA TYR A 270 -5.14 -1.62 -0.65
C TYR A 270 -4.40 -2.96 -0.83
N ASN A 271 -4.20 -3.66 0.26
CA ASN A 271 -3.52 -4.95 0.29
C ASN A 271 -3.93 -5.74 1.53
N TYR A 272 -3.69 -7.04 1.53
CA TYR A 272 -4.15 -7.96 2.56
C TYR A 272 -3.64 -7.66 3.98
N HIS A 273 -2.54 -6.92 4.15
CA HIS A 273 -2.06 -6.46 5.44
C HIS A 273 -2.86 -5.27 6.00
N ASN A 274 -3.52 -4.52 5.14
CA ASN A 274 -4.32 -3.34 5.49
C ASN A 274 -5.82 -3.66 5.58
N ILE A 275 -6.18 -4.95 5.55
CA ILE A 275 -7.55 -5.45 5.67
C ILE A 275 -7.59 -6.35 6.90
N ILE A 276 -8.35 -5.95 7.90
CA ILE A 276 -8.45 -6.65 9.19
C ILE A 276 -9.89 -7.13 9.36
N PHE A 277 -10.06 -8.43 9.55
CA PHE A 277 -11.35 -9.04 9.86
C PHE A 277 -11.50 -9.22 11.37
N SER A 278 -12.56 -8.65 11.93
CA SER A 278 -12.87 -8.70 13.35
C SER A 278 -14.38 -8.82 13.58
N ASN A 279 -14.81 -9.85 14.28
CA ASN A 279 -16.19 -10.02 14.76
C ASN A 279 -17.28 -9.71 13.70
N GLY A 280 -17.10 -10.22 12.47
CA GLY A 280 -18.04 -10.00 11.37
C GLY A 280 -17.78 -8.71 10.58
N ASN A 281 -17.03 -7.75 11.09
CA ASN A 281 -16.67 -6.49 10.44
C ASN A 281 -15.35 -6.59 9.66
N THR A 282 -15.15 -5.66 8.74
CA THR A 282 -13.90 -5.50 8.00
C THR A 282 -13.37 -4.10 8.18
N ALA A 283 -12.18 -3.98 8.76
CA ALA A 283 -11.48 -2.71 8.84
C ALA A 283 -10.52 -2.55 7.65
N VAL A 284 -10.51 -1.36 7.05
CA VAL A 284 -9.53 -0.94 6.05
C VAL A 284 -8.67 0.15 6.66
N THR A 285 -7.36 -0.09 6.68
CA THR A 285 -6.40 0.76 7.38
C THR A 285 -5.29 1.24 6.45
N ASN A 286 -4.56 2.27 6.88
CA ASN A 286 -3.37 2.76 6.22
C ASN A 286 -3.64 3.48 4.89
N PHE A 287 -4.40 4.57 4.96
CA PHE A 287 -4.69 5.47 3.83
C PHE A 287 -3.50 6.38 3.46
N ASP A 288 -2.32 6.12 3.99
CA ASP A 288 -1.09 6.92 3.80
C ASP A 288 -0.65 7.11 2.34
N LYS A 289 -1.27 6.40 1.40
CA LYS A 289 -1.00 6.47 -0.04
C LYS A 289 -2.23 6.80 -0.87
N TYR A 290 -3.24 7.39 -0.24
CA TYR A 290 -4.40 7.86 -0.98
C TYR A 290 -3.97 8.74 -2.17
N LYS A 291 -4.70 8.69 -3.25
CA LYS A 291 -4.38 9.45 -4.46
C LYS A 291 -5.60 9.64 -5.34
N ASN A 292 -5.58 10.70 -6.15
CA ASN A 292 -6.57 10.91 -7.19
C ASN A 292 -6.17 10.12 -8.45
N GLU A 293 -6.80 8.98 -8.65
CA GLU A 293 -6.54 8.08 -9.77
C GLU A 293 -7.77 7.20 -10.04
N CYS A 294 -7.81 6.55 -11.20
CA CYS A 294 -8.86 5.58 -11.51
C CYS A 294 -8.86 4.42 -10.51
N GLN A 295 -9.99 4.18 -9.85
CA GLN A 295 -10.15 3.20 -8.77
C GLN A 295 -9.80 1.76 -9.18
N ILE A 296 -9.91 1.43 -10.45
CA ILE A 296 -9.50 0.12 -10.97
C ILE A 296 -8.03 -0.20 -10.68
N SER A 297 -7.20 0.83 -10.42
CA SER A 297 -5.79 0.65 -10.05
C SER A 297 -5.60 -0.01 -8.68
N ASP A 298 -6.51 0.21 -7.72
CA ASP A 298 -6.48 -0.48 -6.43
C ASP A 298 -6.86 -1.95 -6.59
N LEU A 299 -7.92 -2.25 -7.38
CA LEU A 299 -8.31 -3.62 -7.68
C LEU A 299 -7.15 -4.38 -8.38
N TYR A 300 -6.54 -3.76 -9.40
CA TYR A 300 -5.35 -4.31 -10.06
C TYR A 300 -4.24 -4.63 -9.06
N GLN A 301 -3.88 -3.68 -8.19
CA GLN A 301 -2.78 -3.87 -7.26
C GLN A 301 -3.05 -4.99 -6.25
N PHE A 302 -4.28 -5.09 -5.76
CA PHE A 302 -4.69 -6.15 -4.85
C PHE A 302 -4.65 -7.50 -5.55
N MET A 303 -5.36 -7.66 -6.67
CA MET A 303 -5.41 -8.91 -7.43
C MET A 303 -4.02 -9.37 -7.87
N ARG A 304 -3.19 -8.46 -8.43
CA ARG A 304 -1.84 -8.81 -8.87
C ARG A 304 -1.01 -9.43 -7.74
N LYS A 305 -1.04 -8.85 -6.54
CA LYS A 305 -0.29 -9.39 -5.38
C LYS A 305 -0.75 -10.78 -4.98
N ILE A 306 -2.04 -11.09 -5.15
CA ILE A 306 -2.60 -12.40 -4.89
C ILE A 306 -2.17 -13.38 -5.98
N LEU A 307 -2.39 -13.04 -7.25
CA LEU A 307 -2.08 -13.89 -8.40
C LEU A 307 -0.58 -14.23 -8.49
N GLU A 308 0.33 -13.29 -8.20
CA GLU A 308 1.76 -13.55 -8.07
C GLU A 308 2.12 -14.57 -6.97
N LYS A 309 1.29 -14.73 -5.94
CA LYS A 309 1.48 -15.74 -4.89
C LYS A 309 0.92 -17.10 -5.29
N TYR A 310 -0.20 -17.10 -6.02
CA TYR A 310 -0.99 -18.28 -6.37
C TYR A 310 -0.85 -18.68 -7.83
N ASP A 311 0.32 -18.42 -8.39
CA ASP A 311 0.74 -18.97 -9.68
C ASP A 311 -0.25 -18.62 -10.81
N TRP A 312 -0.85 -17.41 -10.74
CA TRP A 312 -1.80 -16.88 -11.71
C TRP A 312 -3.04 -17.76 -11.91
N ASP A 313 -3.58 -18.28 -10.79
CA ASP A 313 -4.80 -19.08 -10.83
C ASP A 313 -5.99 -18.28 -11.39
N ILE A 314 -6.48 -18.73 -12.54
CA ILE A 314 -7.53 -18.05 -13.32
C ILE A 314 -8.87 -18.07 -12.57
N GLN A 315 -9.20 -19.17 -11.89
CA GLN A 315 -10.46 -19.30 -11.18
C GLN A 315 -10.54 -18.31 -10.00
N THR A 316 -9.45 -18.18 -9.23
CA THR A 316 -9.34 -17.18 -8.18
C THR A 316 -9.48 -15.77 -8.74
N ALA A 317 -8.86 -15.47 -9.88
CA ALA A 317 -8.95 -14.17 -10.52
C ALA A 317 -10.39 -13.82 -10.93
N TYR A 318 -11.07 -14.74 -11.62
CA TYR A 318 -12.46 -14.54 -12.03
C TYR A 318 -13.40 -14.35 -10.83
N LYS A 319 -13.21 -15.16 -9.78
CA LYS A 319 -14.03 -15.03 -8.58
C LYS A 319 -13.87 -13.68 -7.90
N MET A 320 -12.65 -13.19 -7.81
CA MET A 320 -12.38 -11.84 -7.26
C MET A 320 -13.03 -10.74 -8.11
N MET A 321 -12.93 -10.83 -9.43
CA MET A 321 -13.55 -9.87 -10.35
C MET A 321 -15.07 -9.88 -10.26
N GLU A 322 -15.67 -11.08 -10.26
CA GLU A 322 -17.12 -11.26 -10.12
C GLU A 322 -17.66 -10.65 -8.82
N GLU A 323 -16.98 -10.90 -7.69
CA GLU A 323 -17.41 -10.38 -6.40
C GLU A 323 -17.26 -8.85 -6.28
N TYR A 324 -16.27 -8.26 -6.93
CA TYR A 324 -16.15 -6.81 -7.03
C TYR A 324 -17.26 -6.22 -7.91
N ASP A 325 -17.48 -6.81 -9.11
CA ASP A 325 -18.41 -6.36 -10.14
C ASP A 325 -19.87 -6.38 -9.67
N LYS A 326 -20.25 -7.32 -8.78
CA LYS A 326 -21.58 -7.40 -8.14
C LYS A 326 -21.95 -6.15 -7.34
N ILE A 327 -20.96 -5.45 -6.78
CA ILE A 327 -21.17 -4.30 -5.92
C ILE A 327 -20.91 -3.00 -6.68
N LYS A 328 -19.80 -2.94 -7.39
CA LYS A 328 -19.41 -1.81 -8.23
C LYS A 328 -19.14 -2.32 -9.64
N PRO A 329 -20.13 -2.17 -10.57
CA PRO A 329 -19.97 -2.62 -11.94
C PRO A 329 -18.72 -2.03 -12.61
N VAL A 330 -17.97 -2.89 -13.29
CA VAL A 330 -16.75 -2.51 -14.01
C VAL A 330 -17.11 -2.35 -15.49
N SER A 331 -16.92 -1.15 -16.03
CA SER A 331 -17.17 -0.87 -17.44
C SER A 331 -16.20 -1.64 -18.35
N ASP A 332 -16.56 -1.81 -19.63
CA ASP A 332 -15.69 -2.47 -20.61
C ASP A 332 -14.34 -1.75 -20.75
N THR A 333 -14.35 -0.40 -20.70
CA THR A 333 -13.11 0.40 -20.69
C THR A 333 -12.24 0.09 -19.46
N GLU A 334 -12.84 -0.07 -18.28
CA GLU A 334 -12.11 -0.41 -17.06
C GLU A 334 -11.61 -1.86 -17.07
N ARG A 335 -12.36 -2.79 -17.65
CA ARG A 335 -11.91 -4.19 -17.88
C ARG A 335 -10.69 -4.21 -18.80
N ALA A 336 -10.77 -3.50 -19.92
CA ALA A 336 -9.66 -3.39 -20.85
C ALA A 336 -8.45 -2.67 -20.23
N LEU A 337 -8.67 -1.63 -19.40
CA LEU A 337 -7.61 -0.97 -18.65
C LEU A 337 -6.96 -1.93 -17.65
N LEU A 338 -7.75 -2.72 -16.92
CA LEU A 338 -7.26 -3.75 -16.00
C LEU A 338 -6.39 -4.78 -16.74
N ALA A 339 -6.81 -5.24 -17.91
CA ALA A 339 -6.02 -6.13 -18.76
C ALA A 339 -4.70 -5.49 -19.21
N ALA A 340 -4.72 -4.22 -19.61
CA ALA A 340 -3.50 -3.48 -19.99
C ALA A 340 -2.54 -3.32 -18.80
N LEU A 341 -3.05 -3.12 -17.57
CA LEU A 341 -2.24 -3.06 -16.36
C LEU A 341 -1.60 -4.43 -16.03
N PHE A 342 -2.34 -5.53 -16.17
CA PHE A 342 -1.81 -6.88 -15.97
C PHE A 342 -0.82 -7.28 -17.06
N ALA A 343 -0.93 -6.73 -18.29
CA ALA A 343 0.01 -7.00 -19.37
C ALA A 343 1.42 -6.48 -19.06
N PHE A 344 1.57 -5.41 -18.26
CA PHE A 344 2.88 -4.92 -17.84
C PHE A 344 3.54 -5.93 -16.85
N PRO A 345 4.79 -6.36 -17.09
CA PRO A 345 5.47 -7.37 -16.25
C PRO A 345 6.05 -6.74 -14.98
N GLU A 346 5.20 -6.17 -14.14
CA GLU A 346 5.52 -5.37 -12.95
C GLU A 346 6.46 -6.13 -11.99
N LYS A 347 6.23 -7.43 -11.77
CA LYS A 347 7.07 -8.23 -10.87
C LYS A 347 8.47 -8.43 -11.41
N PHE A 348 8.59 -8.67 -12.70
CA PHE A 348 9.90 -8.79 -13.36
C PHE A 348 10.67 -7.47 -13.22
N TRP A 349 10.03 -6.35 -13.60
CA TRP A 349 10.64 -5.05 -13.44
C TRP A 349 11.10 -4.79 -11.99
N LYS A 350 10.26 -5.06 -10.98
CA LYS A 350 10.61 -4.88 -9.56
C LYS A 350 11.84 -5.70 -9.14
N VAL A 351 11.96 -6.94 -9.60
CA VAL A 351 13.11 -7.79 -9.28
C VAL A 351 14.38 -7.25 -9.96
N MET A 352 14.27 -6.81 -11.22
CA MET A 352 15.37 -6.21 -11.96
C MET A 352 15.81 -4.89 -11.33
N ASN A 353 14.86 -3.99 -11.03
CA ASN A 353 15.13 -2.71 -10.40
C ASN A 353 15.80 -2.88 -9.01
N TYR A 354 15.31 -3.83 -8.21
CA TYR A 354 15.93 -4.14 -6.92
C TYR A 354 17.37 -4.64 -7.07
N TYR A 355 17.66 -5.47 -8.07
CA TYR A 355 19.01 -6.00 -8.27
C TYR A 355 19.98 -4.93 -8.78
N PHE A 356 19.61 -4.16 -9.79
CA PHE A 356 20.52 -3.23 -10.48
C PHE A 356 20.62 -1.85 -9.85
N ASN A 357 19.59 -1.40 -9.13
CA ASN A 357 19.51 -0.07 -8.53
C ASN A 357 19.61 -0.08 -6.99
N SER A 358 19.95 -1.24 -6.39
CA SER A 358 20.14 -1.34 -4.94
C SER A 358 21.54 -0.82 -4.56
N ASN A 359 21.60 0.14 -3.66
CA ASN A 359 22.86 0.60 -3.06
C ASN A 359 23.47 -0.39 -2.05
N LYS A 360 22.97 -1.64 -2.01
CA LYS A 360 23.45 -2.65 -1.07
C LYS A 360 24.71 -3.34 -1.61
N ALA A 361 25.74 -3.40 -0.78
CA ALA A 361 26.99 -4.11 -1.10
C ALA A 361 26.76 -5.63 -1.31
N TRP A 362 25.66 -6.17 -0.80
CA TRP A 362 25.29 -7.56 -0.93
C TRP A 362 23.82 -7.73 -1.27
N ILE A 363 23.53 -8.55 -2.28
CA ILE A 363 22.18 -8.87 -2.72
C ILE A 363 21.83 -10.29 -2.25
N PRO A 364 20.71 -10.46 -1.51
CA PRO A 364 20.33 -11.77 -0.98
C PRO A 364 20.15 -12.84 -2.07
N PRO A 365 20.58 -14.10 -1.85
CA PRO A 365 20.36 -15.22 -2.78
C PRO A 365 18.90 -15.41 -3.18
N LYS A 366 17.97 -15.13 -2.27
CA LYS A 366 16.50 -15.12 -2.53
C LYS A 366 16.07 -14.21 -3.69
N THR A 367 16.93 -13.29 -4.14
CA THR A 367 16.62 -12.44 -5.31
C THR A 367 16.64 -13.24 -6.60
N LYS A 368 17.57 -14.22 -6.71
CA LYS A 368 17.60 -15.17 -7.83
C LYS A 368 16.36 -16.06 -7.84
N GLU A 369 16.00 -16.66 -6.69
CA GLU A 369 14.77 -17.47 -6.55
C GLU A 369 13.50 -16.68 -6.96
N LYS A 370 13.44 -15.38 -6.62
CA LYS A 370 12.34 -14.52 -7.07
C LYS A 370 12.30 -14.36 -8.59
N LEU A 371 13.46 -14.21 -9.23
CA LEU A 371 13.53 -14.11 -10.68
C LEU A 371 13.12 -15.43 -11.34
N GLU A 372 13.62 -16.57 -10.84
CA GLU A 372 13.25 -17.90 -11.32
C GLU A 372 11.74 -18.11 -11.25
N LYS A 373 11.12 -17.77 -10.11
CA LYS A 373 9.68 -17.87 -9.94
C LYS A 373 8.92 -17.00 -10.94
N VAL A 374 9.33 -15.75 -11.16
CA VAL A 374 8.70 -14.85 -12.12
C VAL A 374 8.77 -15.39 -13.54
N VAL A 375 9.92 -15.95 -13.93
CA VAL A 375 10.11 -16.56 -15.26
C VAL A 375 9.22 -17.80 -15.40
N GLN A 376 9.17 -18.67 -14.40
CA GLN A 376 8.34 -19.89 -14.41
C GLN A 376 6.84 -19.56 -14.49
N GLN A 377 6.42 -18.49 -13.84
CA GLN A 377 5.01 -18.08 -13.82
C GLN A 377 4.55 -17.35 -15.08
N ASN A 378 5.48 -16.95 -15.97
CA ASN A 378 5.11 -16.07 -17.08
C ASN A 378 4.13 -16.72 -18.06
N GLU A 379 4.26 -18.00 -18.37
CA GLU A 379 3.31 -18.70 -19.24
C GLU A 379 1.88 -18.67 -18.69
N LYS A 380 1.72 -18.92 -17.40
CA LYS A 380 0.39 -18.85 -16.73
C LYS A 380 -0.16 -17.42 -16.72
N ARG A 381 0.72 -16.43 -16.51
CA ARG A 381 0.32 -15.03 -16.62
C ARG A 381 -0.16 -14.66 -18.02
N GLN A 382 0.48 -15.15 -19.06
CA GLN A 382 0.05 -14.93 -20.44
C GLN A 382 -1.31 -15.60 -20.70
N LYS A 383 -1.52 -16.84 -20.26
CA LYS A 383 -2.83 -17.53 -20.36
C LYS A 383 -3.93 -16.74 -19.62
N PHE A 384 -3.62 -16.20 -18.45
CA PHE A 384 -4.58 -15.32 -17.74
C PHE A 384 -4.90 -14.07 -18.57
N LEU A 385 -3.91 -13.41 -19.18
CA LEU A 385 -4.13 -12.23 -20.02
C LEU A 385 -5.02 -12.53 -21.23
N GLU A 386 -4.84 -13.69 -21.87
CA GLU A 386 -5.69 -14.15 -22.99
C GLU A 386 -7.16 -14.30 -22.61
N THR A 387 -7.45 -14.50 -21.34
CA THR A 387 -8.83 -14.62 -20.83
C THR A 387 -9.45 -13.27 -20.46
N LEU A 388 -8.65 -12.20 -20.36
CA LEU A 388 -9.12 -10.85 -20.05
C LEU A 388 -9.32 -9.97 -21.28
N LEU A 389 -8.65 -10.28 -22.37
CA LEU A 389 -8.70 -9.58 -23.67
C LEU A 389 -9.70 -10.24 -24.60
#